data_117bc16d62de3fe4b5fe7c832396da9c
#
_entry.id   117bc16d62de3fe4b5fe7c832396da9c
#
_cell.length_a   1.000
_cell.length_b   1.000
_cell.length_c   1.000
_cell.angle_alpha   90.00
_cell.angle_beta   90.00
_cell.angle_gamma   90.00
#
_symmetry.space_group_name_H-M   'P 1'
#
loop_
_entity.id
_entity.type
_entity.pdbx_description
1 polymer ?
#
loop_
_entity_poly.entity_id
_entity_poly.type
_entity_poly.pdbx_seq_one_letter_code
_entity_poly.pdbx_strand_id
1 'polypeptide(L)' 'MNYSGVLVSACPGRYDEMLRELDAIDGVEVHQKDPDHNRCIIVIEAPDVPAEMDLFKAVSNL' A
#
# COMPACT_ATOMS: atom_id res chain seq x y z
N MET A 1 17.74 0.81 5.60
CA MET A 1 16.45 0.90 4.90
C MET A 1 15.58 -0.29 5.29
N ASN A 2 14.32 -0.03 5.59
CA ASN A 2 13.36 -1.07 5.97
C ASN A 2 12.38 -1.30 4.83
N TYR A 3 12.09 -2.57 4.56
CA TYR A 3 11.09 -2.99 3.58
C TYR A 3 10.06 -3.84 4.29
N SER A 4 8.78 -3.54 4.08
CA SER A 4 7.68 -4.32 4.67
C SER A 4 6.67 -4.68 3.60
N GLY A 5 6.32 -5.96 3.52
CA GLY A 5 5.24 -6.42 2.65
C GLY A 5 3.91 -6.35 3.39
N VAL A 6 2.92 -5.72 2.77
CA VAL A 6 1.60 -5.54 3.38
C VAL A 6 0.51 -5.95 2.39
N LEU A 7 -0.45 -6.73 2.88
CA LEU A 7 -1.64 -7.08 2.10
C LEU A 7 -2.70 -6.00 2.33
N VAL A 8 -3.16 -5.41 1.24
CA VAL A 8 -4.16 -4.34 1.27
C VAL A 8 -5.41 -4.81 0.52
N SER A 9 -6.56 -4.66 1.14
CA SER A 9 -7.85 -5.00 0.54
C SER A 9 -8.67 -3.74 0.29
N ALA A 10 -9.36 -3.70 -0.84
CA ALA A 10 -10.25 -2.61 -1.20
C ALA A 10 -11.70 -3.02 -1.05
N CYS A 11 -12.57 -2.03 -0.88
CA CYS A 11 -14.02 -2.25 -0.99
C CYS A 11 -14.37 -2.58 -2.43
N PRO A 12 -15.42 -3.40 -2.66
CA PRO A 12 -15.88 -3.71 -4.02
C PRO A 12 -16.16 -2.43 -4.82
N GLY A 13 -15.63 -2.36 -6.04
CA GLY A 13 -15.80 -1.22 -6.93
C GLY A 13 -14.81 -0.07 -6.72
N ARG A 14 -13.93 -0.17 -5.72
CA ARG A 14 -12.96 0.89 -5.41
C ARG A 14 -11.51 0.45 -5.58
N TYR A 15 -11.30 -0.68 -6.20
CA TYR A 15 -9.97 -1.26 -6.35
C TYR A 15 -9.03 -0.36 -7.16
N ASP A 16 -9.48 0.13 -8.30
CA ASP A 16 -8.64 0.99 -9.16
C ASP A 16 -8.30 2.31 -8.49
N GLU A 17 -9.24 2.88 -7.76
CA GLU A 17 -9.02 4.08 -6.97
C GLU A 17 -7.96 3.85 -5.89
N MET A 18 -8.05 2.72 -5.18
CA MET A 18 -7.07 2.34 -4.18
C MET A 18 -5.67 2.23 -4.80
N LEU A 19 -5.55 1.56 -5.94
CA LEU A 19 -4.25 1.41 -6.61
C LEU A 19 -3.63 2.77 -6.98
N ARG A 20 -4.44 3.70 -7.46
CA ARG A 20 -3.96 5.04 -7.80
C ARG A 20 -3.51 5.80 -6.58
N GLU A 21 -4.24 5.70 -5.48
CA GLU A 21 -3.89 6.35 -4.24
C GLU A 21 -2.60 5.77 -3.64
N LEU A 22 -2.43 4.45 -3.67
CA LEU A 22 -1.21 3.80 -3.22
C LEU A 22 -0.01 4.23 -4.06
N ASP A 23 -0.18 4.31 -5.36
CA ASP A 23 0.89 4.68 -6.29
C ASP A 23 1.33 6.14 -6.10
N ALA A 24 0.46 6.99 -5.56
CA ALA A 24 0.75 8.38 -5.27
C ALA A 24 1.55 8.59 -3.97
N ILE A 25 1.69 7.57 -3.14
CA ILE A 25 2.41 7.66 -1.87
C ILE A 25 3.89 7.31 -2.10
N ASP A 26 4.79 8.25 -1.83
CA ASP A 26 6.22 7.99 -1.90
C ASP A 26 6.61 6.92 -0.87
N GLY A 27 7.42 5.97 -1.29
CA GLY A 27 7.86 4.88 -0.43
C GLY A 27 6.95 3.67 -0.44
N VAL A 28 5.85 3.72 -1.19
CA VAL A 28 4.93 2.60 -1.37
C VAL A 28 4.98 2.12 -2.81
N GLU A 29 5.19 0.82 -3.00
CA GLU A 29 5.22 0.21 -4.31
C GLU A 29 4.25 -0.95 -4.36
N VAL A 30 3.39 -0.99 -5.37
CA VAL A 30 2.48 -2.11 -5.59
C VAL A 30 3.27 -3.25 -6.24
N HIS A 31 3.42 -4.34 -5.51
CA HIS A 31 4.24 -5.47 -5.94
C HIS A 31 3.42 -6.53 -6.70
N GLN A 32 2.27 -6.91 -6.15
CA GLN A 32 1.37 -7.87 -6.79
C GLN A 32 -0.06 -7.36 -6.72
N LYS A 33 -0.82 -7.63 -7.77
CA LYS A 33 -2.23 -7.26 -7.87
C LYS A 33 -3.08 -8.51 -7.93
N ASP A 34 -4.18 -8.51 -7.17
CA ASP A 34 -5.16 -9.58 -7.18
C ASP A 34 -6.57 -8.97 -7.30
N PRO A 35 -6.95 -8.53 -8.51
CA PRO A 35 -8.23 -7.85 -8.71
C PRO A 35 -9.44 -8.76 -8.47
N ASP A 36 -9.29 -10.06 -8.65
CA ASP A 36 -10.36 -11.02 -8.41
C ASP A 36 -10.81 -11.04 -6.95
N HIS A 37 -9.93 -10.70 -6.03
CA HIS A 37 -10.21 -10.65 -4.60
C HIS A 37 -10.15 -9.24 -4.03
N ASN A 38 -10.10 -8.21 -4.90
CA ASN A 38 -10.05 -6.79 -4.51
C ASN A 38 -8.91 -6.49 -3.54
N ARG A 39 -7.75 -7.08 -3.76
CA ARG A 39 -6.59 -6.89 -2.88
C ARG A 39 -5.28 -6.81 -3.67
N CYS A 40 -4.26 -6.30 -3.01
CA CYS A 40 -2.92 -6.26 -3.59
C CYS A 40 -1.87 -6.38 -2.48
N ILE A 41 -0.66 -6.74 -2.88
CA ILE A 41 0.49 -6.75 -1.98
C ILE A 41 1.35 -5.54 -2.33
N ILE A 42 1.62 -4.73 -1.33
CA ILE A 42 2.49 -3.56 -1.47
C ILE A 42 3.77 -3.77 -0.67
N VAL A 43 4.81 -3.07 -1.09
CA VAL A 43 6.06 -2.98 -0.33
C VAL A 43 6.23 -1.55 0.13
N ILE A 44 6.42 -1.37 1.42
CA ILE A 44 6.72 -0.08 2.02
C ILE A 44 8.23 -0.01 2.23
N GLU A 45 8.86 1.00 1.62
CA GLU A 45 10.28 1.28 1.79
C GLU A 45 10.43 2.54 2.64
N ALA A 46 11.17 2.44 3.74
CA ALA A 46 11.38 3.56 4.64
C ALA A 46 12.81 3.54 5.18
N PRO A 47 13.41 4.72 5.45
CA PRO A 47 14.77 4.79 6.00
C PRO A 47 14.86 4.31 7.45
N ASP A 48 13.78 4.42 8.20
CA ASP A 48 13.72 4.03 9.61
C ASP A 48 12.31 3.62 10.03
N VAL A 49 12.18 3.13 11.25
CA VAL A 49 10.89 2.68 11.77
C VAL A 49 9.84 3.79 11.89
N PRO A 50 10.16 4.99 12.38
CA PRO A 50 9.16 6.07 12.42
C PRO A 50 8.60 6.43 11.05
N ALA A 51 9.43 6.49 10.02
CA ALA A 51 8.99 6.78 8.66
C ALA A 51 8.12 5.65 8.11
N GLU A 52 8.46 4.39 8.41
CA GLU A 52 7.67 3.23 8.02
C GLU A 52 6.28 3.28 8.66
N MET A 53 6.19 3.65 9.94
CA MET A 53 4.91 3.79 10.63
C MET A 53 4.04 4.90 10.02
N ASP A 54 4.65 6.01 9.62
CA ASP A 54 3.93 7.10 8.97
C ASP A 54 3.34 6.65 7.63
N LEU A 55 4.10 5.90 6.84
CA LEU A 55 3.63 5.34 5.58
C LEU A 55 2.50 4.33 5.81
N PHE A 56 2.63 3.50 6.82
CA PHE A 56 1.59 2.55 7.18
C PHE A 56 0.28 3.25 7.54
N LYS A 57 0.36 4.34 8.28
CA LYS A 57 -0.82 5.15 8.62
C LYS A 57 -1.45 5.77 7.38
N ALA A 58 -0.63 6.28 6.46
CA ALA A 58 -1.13 6.85 5.21
C ALA A 58 -1.90 5.81 4.40
N VAL A 59 -1.40 4.59 4.32
CA VAL A 59 -2.06 3.48 3.65
C VAL A 59 -3.38 3.12 4.36
N SER A 60 -3.37 3.11 5.69
CA SER A 60 -4.55 2.74 6.48
C SER A 60 -5.69 3.76 6.38
N ASN A 61 -5.38 5.00 5.98
CA ASN A 61 -6.37 6.06 5.85
C ASN A 61 -7.00 6.16 4.44
N LEU A 62 -6.67 5.26 3.55
CA LEU A 62 -7.23 5.24 2.20
C LEU A 62 -8.67 4.73 2.15
#